data_1bdd1dd0fa20e440e6ad8290cd67647e
#
_entry.id   1bdd1dd0fa20e440e6ad8290cd67647e
#
_cell.length_a   1.000
_cell.length_b   1.000
_cell.length_c   1.000
_cell.angle_alpha   90.00
_cell.angle_beta   90.00
_cell.angle_gamma   90.00
#
_symmetry.space_group_name_H-M   'P 1'
#
loop_
_entity.id
_entity.type
_entity.pdbx_description
1 polymer ?
#
loop_
_entity_poly.entity_id
_entity_poly.type
_entity_poly.pdbx_seq_one_letter_code
_entity_poly.pdbx_strand_id
1 'polypeptide(L)'
;LYRFLYCCGVRCVEARKLKCINVHLKDGYVDILDTKSHKDRRLYLSEELISYLAQYDKAVSACFPEREYFFPGAKGGICSTTAVSANFRKIWVSAGLKRDGKVKPRAYDFRHHFACANIMRWSQEGKDVHAMLPYLMRYMGHSSLESTYYYIHLIPDYFSQYTKLTSSTEDLIPEVEAYEV
;
A
#
# COMPACT_ATOMS: atom_id res chain seq x y z
N LEU A 1 -9.84 -8.77 3.22
CA LEU A 1 -8.89 -8.49 2.16
C LEU A 1 -8.70 -6.98 1.93
N TYR A 2 -9.75 -6.18 1.63
CA TYR A 2 -9.59 -4.76 1.25
C TYR A 2 -9.06 -3.89 2.37
N ARG A 3 -9.47 -4.11 3.62
CA ARG A 3 -8.88 -3.42 4.78
C ARG A 3 -7.39 -3.75 4.93
N PHE A 4 -6.99 -4.99 4.71
CA PHE A 4 -5.57 -5.38 4.71
C PHE A 4 -4.78 -4.67 3.59
N LEU A 5 -5.35 -4.59 2.37
CA LEU A 5 -4.74 -3.82 1.28
C LEU A 5 -4.59 -2.33 1.61
N TYR A 6 -5.63 -1.75 2.22
CA TYR A 6 -5.64 -0.34 2.61
C TYR A 6 -4.62 -0.03 3.71
N CYS A 7 -4.59 -0.84 4.77
CA CYS A 7 -3.75 -0.59 5.93
C CYS A 7 -2.27 -0.95 5.70
N CYS A 8 -1.98 -1.94 4.83
CA CYS A 8 -0.62 -2.43 4.62
C CYS A 8 -0.02 -2.07 3.26
N GLY A 9 -0.78 -1.49 2.34
CA GLY A 9 -0.26 -1.10 1.02
C GLY A 9 0.36 -2.23 0.20
N VAL A 10 0.08 -3.50 0.52
CA VAL A 10 0.61 -4.67 -0.20
C VAL A 10 0.02 -4.78 -1.61
N ARG A 11 0.71 -5.50 -2.50
CA ARG A 11 0.16 -5.79 -3.83
C ARG A 11 -1.03 -6.73 -3.71
N CYS A 12 -2.05 -6.56 -4.55
CA CYS A 12 -3.22 -7.46 -4.56
C CYS A 12 -2.84 -8.93 -4.72
N VAL A 13 -1.79 -9.23 -5.50
CA VAL A 13 -1.30 -10.61 -5.68
C VAL A 13 -0.67 -11.15 -4.40
N GLU A 14 0.06 -10.34 -3.65
CA GLU A 14 0.67 -10.72 -2.37
C GLU A 14 -0.43 -11.06 -1.35
N ALA A 15 -1.43 -10.18 -1.21
CA ALA A 15 -2.55 -10.43 -0.31
C ALA A 15 -3.35 -11.70 -0.68
N ARG A 16 -3.59 -11.93 -1.98
CA ARG A 16 -4.30 -13.12 -2.46
C ARG A 16 -3.55 -14.42 -2.22
N LYS A 17 -2.21 -14.38 -2.27
CA LYS A 17 -1.32 -15.51 -2.07
C LYS A 17 -0.83 -15.65 -0.62
N LEU A 18 -1.28 -14.77 0.29
CA LEU A 18 -0.90 -14.83 1.69
C LEU A 18 -1.41 -16.14 2.30
N LYS A 19 -0.47 -17.00 2.72
CA LYS A 19 -0.78 -18.27 3.35
C LYS A 19 -1.10 -18.09 4.82
N CYS A 20 -1.94 -18.94 5.39
CA CYS A 20 -2.27 -18.90 6.82
C CYS A 20 -1.03 -19.04 7.72
N ILE A 21 -0.07 -19.89 7.32
CA ILE A 21 1.19 -20.11 8.07
C ILE A 21 2.06 -18.86 8.18
N ASN A 22 1.88 -17.88 7.29
CA ASN A 22 2.64 -16.62 7.26
C ASN A 22 1.91 -15.47 8.00
N VAL A 23 0.81 -15.77 8.69
CA VAL A 23 0.01 -14.78 9.43
C VAL A 23 0.14 -15.05 10.93
N HIS A 24 0.86 -14.19 11.62
CA HIS A 24 1.21 -14.33 13.04
C HIS A 24 0.46 -13.28 13.85
N LEU A 25 -0.89 -13.43 13.97
CA LEU A 25 -1.74 -12.44 14.64
C LEU A 25 -1.42 -12.27 16.12
N LYS A 26 -0.96 -13.33 16.80
CA LYS A 26 -0.55 -13.25 18.24
C LYS A 26 0.68 -12.37 18.42
N ASP A 27 1.58 -12.41 17.44
CA ASP A 27 2.86 -11.68 17.46
C ASP A 27 2.76 -10.34 16.71
N GLY A 28 1.59 -10.06 16.09
CA GLY A 28 1.28 -8.79 15.47
C GLY A 28 1.94 -8.55 14.10
N TYR A 29 2.27 -9.58 13.32
CA TYR A 29 2.90 -9.41 12.02
C TYR A 29 2.44 -10.43 10.98
N VAL A 30 2.75 -10.14 9.72
CA VAL A 30 2.63 -11.07 8.59
C VAL A 30 3.93 -11.09 7.79
N ASP A 31 4.28 -12.26 7.26
CA ASP A 31 5.40 -12.43 6.35
C ASP A 31 4.90 -12.49 4.90
N ILE A 32 5.38 -11.57 4.08
CA ILE A 32 5.11 -11.51 2.64
C ILE A 32 6.27 -12.18 1.93
N LEU A 33 6.06 -13.42 1.52
CA LEU A 33 7.04 -14.28 0.89
C LEU A 33 6.72 -14.50 -0.60
N ASP A 34 7.66 -15.11 -1.33
CA ASP A 34 7.54 -15.45 -2.76
C ASP A 34 7.13 -14.25 -3.63
N THR A 35 7.70 -13.09 -3.35
CA THR A 35 7.40 -11.88 -4.11
C THR A 35 8.05 -11.92 -5.49
N LYS A 36 7.39 -11.30 -6.50
CA LYS A 36 7.92 -11.19 -7.87
C LYS A 36 9.32 -10.56 -7.93
N SER A 37 9.68 -9.78 -6.91
CA SER A 37 10.97 -9.09 -6.80
C SER A 37 11.98 -9.82 -5.90
N HIS A 38 11.68 -11.05 -5.45
CA HIS A 38 12.48 -11.83 -4.48
C HIS A 38 12.84 -11.02 -3.21
N LYS A 39 11.97 -10.11 -2.80
CA LYS A 39 12.13 -9.28 -1.60
C LYS A 39 11.08 -9.65 -0.59
N ASP A 40 11.36 -10.72 0.13
CA ASP A 40 10.54 -11.13 1.25
C ASP A 40 10.65 -10.09 2.36
N ARG A 41 9.54 -9.86 3.06
CA ARG A 41 9.49 -8.84 4.09
C ARG A 41 8.43 -9.14 5.14
N ARG A 42 8.71 -8.71 6.36
CA ARG A 42 7.77 -8.73 7.48
C ARG A 42 7.06 -7.39 7.58
N LEU A 43 5.74 -7.45 7.77
CA LEU A 43 4.90 -6.29 7.99
C LEU A 43 4.26 -6.39 9.37
N TYR A 44 4.54 -5.41 10.22
CA TYR A 44 3.87 -5.28 11.52
C TYR A 44 2.50 -4.67 11.32
N LEU A 45 1.53 -5.17 12.08
CA LEU A 45 0.13 -4.80 12.00
C LEU A 45 -0.24 -3.90 13.18
N SER A 46 -1.15 -2.94 12.96
CA SER A 46 -1.75 -2.21 14.07
C SER A 46 -2.69 -3.11 14.88
N GLU A 47 -2.88 -2.80 16.16
CA GLU A 47 -3.78 -3.54 17.05
C GLU A 47 -5.21 -3.63 16.47
N GLU A 48 -5.69 -2.52 15.90
CA GLU A 48 -6.99 -2.50 15.24
C GLU A 48 -7.05 -3.52 14.09
N LEU A 49 -6.03 -3.55 13.22
CA LEU A 49 -5.99 -4.48 12.09
C LEU A 49 -5.87 -5.94 12.58
N ILE A 50 -5.10 -6.20 13.62
CA ILE A 50 -4.99 -7.52 14.25
C ILE A 50 -6.36 -7.99 14.72
N SER A 51 -7.11 -7.14 15.43
CA SER A 51 -8.46 -7.46 15.90
C SER A 51 -9.41 -7.81 14.75
N TYR A 52 -9.41 -7.02 13.67
CA TYR A 52 -10.22 -7.32 12.49
C TYR A 52 -9.81 -8.62 11.79
N LEU A 53 -8.53 -8.86 11.66
CA LEU A 53 -8.04 -10.08 11.01
C LEU A 53 -8.32 -11.32 11.86
N ALA A 54 -8.27 -11.22 13.18
CA ALA A 54 -8.62 -12.32 14.09
C ALA A 54 -10.11 -12.68 14.01
N GLN A 55 -10.99 -11.67 13.96
CA GLN A 55 -12.43 -11.89 13.75
C GLN A 55 -12.71 -12.53 12.39
N TYR A 56 -12.04 -12.02 11.34
CA TYR A 56 -12.12 -12.60 10.00
C TYR A 56 -11.65 -14.05 9.99
N ASP A 57 -10.49 -14.32 10.58
CA ASP A 57 -9.88 -15.65 10.64
C ASP A 57 -10.82 -16.66 11.30
N LYS A 58 -11.38 -16.30 12.45
CA LYS A 58 -12.37 -17.13 13.16
C LYS A 58 -13.58 -17.45 12.30
N ALA A 59 -14.16 -16.46 11.62
CA ALA A 59 -15.33 -16.63 10.76
C ALA A 59 -15.04 -17.49 9.54
N VAL A 60 -13.90 -17.28 8.88
CA VAL A 60 -13.54 -18.02 7.66
C VAL A 60 -13.09 -19.44 7.97
N SER A 61 -12.43 -19.67 9.12
CA SER A 61 -12.04 -21.02 9.56
C SER A 61 -13.26 -21.94 9.80
N ALA A 62 -14.40 -21.37 10.19
CA ALA A 62 -15.64 -22.15 10.30
C ALA A 62 -16.14 -22.66 8.93
N CYS A 63 -15.86 -21.96 7.83
CA CYS A 63 -16.25 -22.37 6.47
C CYS A 63 -15.17 -23.19 5.75
N PHE A 64 -13.89 -22.90 6.02
CA PHE A 64 -12.73 -23.49 5.37
C PHE A 64 -11.65 -23.83 6.42
N PRO A 65 -11.81 -24.87 7.24
CA PRO A 65 -10.92 -25.17 8.37
C PRO A 65 -9.47 -25.47 7.94
N GLU A 66 -9.30 -26.12 6.80
CA GLU A 66 -7.97 -26.53 6.26
C GLU A 66 -7.49 -25.65 5.10
N ARG A 67 -7.93 -24.38 5.06
CA ARG A 67 -7.50 -23.51 3.98
C ARG A 67 -6.00 -23.21 4.02
N GLU A 68 -5.38 -23.20 2.87
CA GLU A 68 -3.98 -22.78 2.70
C GLU A 68 -3.84 -21.26 2.72
N TYR A 69 -4.77 -20.55 2.06
CA TYR A 69 -4.71 -19.09 1.88
C TYR A 69 -5.53 -18.38 2.94
N PHE A 70 -4.96 -17.32 3.51
CA PHE A 70 -5.62 -16.54 4.56
C PHE A 70 -6.89 -15.86 4.03
N PHE A 71 -6.85 -15.37 2.78
CA PHE A 71 -8.02 -14.82 2.08
C PHE A 71 -8.49 -15.77 0.96
N PRO A 72 -9.19 -16.85 1.27
CA PRO A 72 -9.58 -17.84 0.28
C PRO A 72 -10.61 -17.28 -0.72
N GLY A 73 -10.65 -17.88 -1.89
CA GLY A 73 -11.76 -17.73 -2.83
C GLY A 73 -12.99 -18.54 -2.40
N ALA A 74 -14.07 -18.41 -3.15
CA ALA A 74 -15.35 -19.04 -2.83
C ALA A 74 -15.32 -20.59 -2.73
N LYS A 75 -14.28 -21.24 -3.26
CA LYS A 75 -14.07 -22.69 -3.20
C LYS A 75 -12.93 -23.10 -2.27
N GLY A 76 -12.47 -22.20 -1.37
CA GLY A 76 -11.38 -22.46 -0.43
C GLY A 76 -9.96 -22.24 -0.98
N GLY A 77 -9.76 -22.27 -2.29
CA GLY A 77 -8.47 -22.03 -2.93
C GLY A 77 -8.12 -20.54 -3.05
N ILE A 78 -7.07 -20.22 -3.84
CA ILE A 78 -6.64 -18.84 -4.06
C ILE A 78 -7.76 -17.97 -4.65
N CYS A 79 -7.97 -16.80 -4.07
CA CYS A 79 -8.94 -15.82 -4.60
C CYS A 79 -8.47 -15.29 -5.96
N SER A 80 -9.33 -15.35 -7.00
CA SER A 80 -8.97 -14.87 -8.34
C SER A 80 -8.89 -13.34 -8.42
N THR A 81 -8.09 -12.80 -9.35
CA THR A 81 -8.02 -11.36 -9.62
C THR A 81 -9.38 -10.81 -10.04
N THR A 82 -10.11 -11.58 -10.85
CA THR A 82 -11.45 -11.21 -11.32
C THR A 82 -12.43 -11.10 -10.13
N ALA A 83 -12.37 -12.06 -9.18
CA ALA A 83 -13.22 -12.03 -7.98
C ALA A 83 -12.90 -10.80 -7.10
N VAL A 84 -11.63 -10.48 -6.89
CA VAL A 84 -11.23 -9.26 -6.17
C VAL A 84 -11.80 -8.02 -6.86
N SER A 85 -11.63 -7.88 -8.18
CA SER A 85 -12.13 -6.72 -8.91
C SER A 85 -13.66 -6.63 -8.92
N ALA A 86 -14.35 -7.76 -9.04
CA ALA A 86 -15.82 -7.82 -9.04
C ALA A 86 -16.40 -7.45 -7.66
N ASN A 87 -15.85 -8.03 -6.59
CA ASN A 87 -16.28 -7.73 -5.23
C ASN A 87 -15.97 -6.30 -4.82
N PHE A 88 -14.81 -5.76 -5.21
CA PHE A 88 -14.49 -4.35 -4.99
C PHE A 88 -15.55 -3.44 -5.61
N ARG A 89 -15.93 -3.69 -6.86
CA ARG A 89 -16.99 -2.90 -7.55
C ARG A 89 -18.33 -2.97 -6.83
N LYS A 90 -18.71 -4.16 -6.34
CA LYS A 90 -19.96 -4.32 -5.58
C LYS A 90 -19.93 -3.51 -4.28
N ILE A 91 -18.84 -3.62 -3.51
CA ILE A 91 -18.66 -2.89 -2.25
C ILE A 91 -18.67 -1.37 -2.50
N TRP A 92 -17.99 -0.91 -3.55
CA TRP A 92 -17.94 0.51 -3.93
C TRP A 92 -19.34 1.08 -4.18
N VAL A 93 -20.15 0.35 -4.95
CA VAL A 93 -21.54 0.75 -5.24
C VAL A 93 -22.41 0.68 -3.98
N SER A 94 -22.28 -0.39 -3.17
CA SER A 94 -23.02 -0.54 -1.92
C SER A 94 -22.69 0.54 -0.88
N ALA A 95 -21.50 1.12 -0.95
CA ALA A 95 -21.09 2.25 -0.13
C ALA A 95 -21.63 3.62 -0.63
N GLY A 96 -22.47 3.63 -1.67
CA GLY A 96 -23.02 4.85 -2.26
C GLY A 96 -22.01 5.69 -3.04
N LEU A 97 -20.83 5.17 -3.31
CA LEU A 97 -19.77 5.90 -4.01
C LEU A 97 -19.97 5.86 -5.52
N LYS A 98 -19.93 7.03 -6.15
CA LYS A 98 -20.08 7.17 -7.59
C LYS A 98 -18.84 6.69 -8.36
N ARG A 99 -19.05 6.27 -9.61
CA ARG A 99 -18.00 5.83 -10.55
C ARG A 99 -18.06 6.60 -11.87
N ASP A 100 -18.36 7.88 -11.79
CA ASP A 100 -18.61 8.79 -12.91
C ASP A 100 -17.34 9.45 -13.47
N GLY A 101 -16.19 9.26 -12.85
CA GLY A 101 -14.90 9.74 -13.37
C GLY A 101 -14.39 8.95 -14.58
N LYS A 102 -13.47 9.56 -15.37
CA LYS A 102 -12.77 8.89 -16.48
C LYS A 102 -12.00 7.65 -16.02
N VAL A 103 -11.40 7.71 -14.83
CA VAL A 103 -10.65 6.60 -14.23
C VAL A 103 -11.52 5.94 -13.16
N LYS A 104 -11.78 4.64 -13.36
CA LYS A 104 -12.61 3.87 -12.42
C LYS A 104 -11.74 3.35 -11.26
N PRO A 105 -12.18 3.51 -9.99
CA PRO A 105 -11.45 3.02 -8.82
C PRO A 105 -11.23 1.51 -8.88
N ARG A 106 -10.06 1.07 -8.41
CA ARG A 106 -9.63 -0.34 -8.38
C ARG A 106 -9.09 -0.70 -6.99
N ALA A 107 -9.15 -1.96 -6.62
CA ALA A 107 -8.54 -2.42 -5.37
C ALA A 107 -7.02 -2.17 -5.31
N TYR A 108 -6.36 -2.09 -6.47
CA TYR A 108 -4.93 -1.72 -6.54
C TYR A 108 -4.65 -0.29 -6.05
N ASP A 109 -5.62 0.60 -6.18
CA ASP A 109 -5.46 2.01 -5.84
C ASP A 109 -5.29 2.22 -4.32
N PHE A 110 -5.66 1.23 -3.49
CA PHE A 110 -5.32 1.24 -2.05
C PHE A 110 -3.82 1.32 -1.79
N ARG A 111 -3.01 0.71 -2.65
CA ARG A 111 -1.56 0.78 -2.52
C ARG A 111 -1.02 2.18 -2.85
N HIS A 112 -1.59 2.84 -3.87
CA HIS A 112 -1.27 4.24 -4.17
C HIS A 112 -1.67 5.14 -3.01
N HIS A 113 -2.90 4.96 -2.49
CA HIS A 113 -3.37 5.70 -1.33
C HIS A 113 -2.44 5.53 -0.11
N PHE A 114 -2.04 4.29 0.20
CA PHE A 114 -1.13 4.01 1.31
C PHE A 114 0.19 4.78 1.18
N ALA A 115 0.80 4.77 0.00
CA ALA A 115 2.06 5.49 -0.23
C ALA A 115 1.87 7.01 -0.08
N CYS A 116 0.88 7.59 -0.77
CA CYS A 116 0.59 9.01 -0.71
C CYS A 116 0.24 9.47 0.72
N ALA A 117 -0.60 8.72 1.44
CA ALA A 117 -0.99 9.05 2.81
C ALA A 117 0.20 9.06 3.78
N ASN A 118 1.16 8.13 3.63
CA ASN A 118 2.36 8.13 4.45
C ASN A 118 3.27 9.33 4.13
N ILE A 119 3.48 9.64 2.85
CA ILE A 119 4.28 10.78 2.42
C ILE A 119 3.65 12.09 2.94
N MET A 120 2.34 12.27 2.77
CA MET A 120 1.63 13.45 3.27
C MET A 120 1.74 13.59 4.79
N ARG A 121 1.54 12.50 5.52
CA ARG A 121 1.67 12.49 6.98
C ARG A 121 3.06 12.91 7.42
N TRP A 122 4.11 12.36 6.83
CA TRP A 122 5.50 12.73 7.15
C TRP A 122 5.79 14.20 6.86
N SER A 123 5.29 14.71 5.74
CA SER A 123 5.40 16.13 5.42
C SER A 123 4.71 17.01 6.46
N GLN A 124 3.48 16.65 6.88
CA GLN A 124 2.72 17.37 7.91
C GLN A 124 3.40 17.31 9.29
N GLU A 125 4.08 16.19 9.59
CA GLU A 125 4.86 16.01 10.82
C GLU A 125 6.23 16.72 10.77
N GLY A 126 6.58 17.40 9.67
CA GLY A 126 7.87 18.08 9.48
C GLY A 126 9.05 17.13 9.31
N LYS A 127 8.81 15.87 8.98
CA LYS A 127 9.88 14.89 8.73
C LYS A 127 10.48 15.11 7.34
N ASP A 128 11.77 14.84 7.20
CA ASP A 128 12.42 14.79 5.90
C ASP A 128 11.87 13.63 5.08
N VAL A 129 10.99 13.94 4.15
CA VAL A 129 10.34 12.94 3.28
C VAL A 129 11.36 12.17 2.46
N HIS A 130 12.43 12.82 1.97
CA HIS A 130 13.47 12.15 1.19
C HIS A 130 14.21 11.09 2.02
N ALA A 131 14.52 11.39 3.27
CA ALA A 131 15.10 10.43 4.19
C ALA A 131 14.15 9.26 4.52
N MET A 132 12.83 9.46 4.43
CA MET A 132 11.83 8.43 4.70
C MET A 132 11.49 7.53 3.49
N LEU A 133 11.75 7.98 2.26
CA LEU A 133 11.44 7.21 1.04
C LEU A 133 12.11 5.83 0.96
N PRO A 134 13.37 5.61 1.36
CA PRO A 134 13.98 4.29 1.37
C PRO A 134 13.23 3.29 2.28
N TYR A 135 12.68 3.76 3.42
CA TYR A 135 11.88 2.92 4.32
C TYR A 135 10.56 2.53 3.65
N LEU A 136 9.88 3.50 3.00
CA LEU A 136 8.65 3.21 2.25
C LEU A 136 8.92 2.25 1.10
N MET A 137 10.02 2.45 0.35
CA MET A 137 10.47 1.56 -0.72
C MET A 137 10.60 0.12 -0.22
N ARG A 138 11.34 -0.06 0.89
CA ARG A 138 11.57 -1.39 1.48
C ARG A 138 10.27 -2.01 1.98
N TYR A 139 9.44 -1.24 2.69
CA TYR A 139 8.14 -1.69 3.20
C TYR A 139 7.22 -2.14 2.08
N MET A 140 7.13 -1.38 1.00
CA MET A 140 6.30 -1.71 -0.16
C MET A 140 6.92 -2.81 -1.05
N GLY A 141 8.19 -3.15 -0.87
CA GLY A 141 8.89 -4.14 -1.71
C GLY A 141 9.09 -3.63 -3.15
N HIS A 142 9.47 -2.35 -3.30
CA HIS A 142 9.89 -1.80 -4.58
C HIS A 142 11.33 -2.21 -4.89
N SER A 143 11.64 -2.43 -6.16
CA SER A 143 12.99 -2.77 -6.61
C SER A 143 13.89 -1.54 -6.77
N SER A 144 13.31 -0.36 -6.98
CA SER A 144 14.04 0.90 -7.13
C SER A 144 13.33 2.04 -6.41
N LEU A 145 14.09 3.08 -6.06
CA LEU A 145 13.57 4.32 -5.48
C LEU A 145 12.67 5.07 -6.47
N GLU A 146 12.93 5.00 -7.77
CA GLU A 146 12.09 5.62 -8.80
C GLU A 146 10.62 5.22 -8.68
N SER A 147 10.37 3.92 -8.41
CA SER A 147 9.01 3.43 -8.18
C SER A 147 8.34 4.06 -6.96
N THR A 148 9.11 4.60 -6.03
CA THR A 148 8.61 5.28 -4.83
C THR A 148 8.52 6.79 -5.05
N TYR A 149 9.48 7.39 -5.76
CA TYR A 149 9.44 8.79 -6.19
C TYR A 149 8.20 9.12 -7.03
N TYR A 150 7.71 8.16 -7.82
CA TYR A 150 6.46 8.30 -8.56
C TYR A 150 5.29 8.80 -7.70
N TYR A 151 5.22 8.40 -6.41
CA TYR A 151 4.15 8.84 -5.52
C TYR A 151 4.26 10.29 -5.09
N ILE A 152 5.46 10.85 -5.04
CA ILE A 152 5.68 12.29 -4.76
C ILE A 152 5.01 13.14 -5.83
N HIS A 153 5.15 12.75 -7.10
CA HIS A 153 4.52 13.45 -8.22
C HIS A 153 2.99 13.36 -8.24
N LEU A 154 2.40 12.44 -7.48
CA LEU A 154 0.95 12.30 -7.37
C LEU A 154 0.32 13.20 -6.30
N ILE A 155 1.14 13.91 -5.51
CA ILE A 155 0.67 14.76 -4.41
C ILE A 155 0.85 16.23 -4.79
N PRO A 156 -0.21 16.92 -5.32
CA PRO A 156 -0.10 18.32 -5.75
C PRO A 156 0.33 19.26 -4.61
N ASP A 157 -0.17 19.02 -3.39
CA ASP A 157 0.12 19.86 -2.22
C ASP A 157 1.56 19.70 -1.72
N TYR A 158 2.24 18.61 -2.06
CA TYR A 158 3.63 18.39 -1.70
C TYR A 158 4.55 19.41 -2.40
N PHE A 159 4.29 19.73 -3.66
CA PHE A 159 5.07 20.71 -4.41
C PHE A 159 4.99 22.11 -3.77
N SER A 160 3.80 22.53 -3.33
CA SER A 160 3.65 23.84 -2.68
C SER A 160 4.34 23.92 -1.30
N GLN A 161 4.39 22.83 -0.55
CA GLN A 161 5.11 22.74 0.72
C GLN A 161 6.62 22.57 0.49
N TYR A 162 7.02 21.78 -0.50
CA TYR A 162 8.41 21.58 -0.89
C TYR A 162 9.05 22.90 -1.36
N THR A 163 8.37 23.65 -2.21
CA THR A 163 8.84 24.96 -2.69
C THR A 163 9.02 25.95 -1.52
N LYS A 164 8.14 25.92 -0.50
CA LYS A 164 8.31 26.75 0.69
C LYS A 164 9.49 26.32 1.57
N LEU A 165 9.78 25.03 1.64
CA LEU A 165 10.92 24.50 2.41
C LEU A 165 12.25 24.70 1.68
N THR A 166 12.25 24.68 0.33
CA THR A 166 13.45 24.84 -0.49
C THR A 166 13.73 26.28 -0.89
N SER A 167 12.77 27.19 -0.76
CA SER A 167 12.95 28.61 -1.06
C SER A 167 14.09 29.27 -0.26
N SER A 168 14.40 28.74 0.92
CA SER A 168 15.58 29.18 1.70
C SER A 168 16.92 28.59 1.23
N THR A 169 16.89 27.62 0.33
CA THR A 169 18.08 26.95 -0.21
C THR A 169 18.35 27.31 -1.67
N GLU A 170 17.44 28.02 -2.34
CA GLU A 170 17.65 28.50 -3.72
C GLU A 170 18.84 29.48 -3.80
N ASP A 171 19.08 30.24 -2.74
CA ASP A 171 20.25 31.14 -2.65
C ASP A 171 21.62 30.41 -2.47
N LEU A 172 21.59 29.08 -2.23
CA LEU A 172 22.79 28.27 -2.03
C LEU A 172 23.30 27.57 -3.30
N ILE A 173 22.50 27.56 -4.36
CA ILE A 173 22.90 26.97 -5.64
C ILE A 173 23.43 28.11 -6.53
N PRO A 174 24.73 28.14 -6.87
CA PRO A 174 25.25 29.14 -7.80
C PRO A 174 24.54 29.01 -9.15
N GLU A 175 24.09 30.14 -9.70
CA GLU A 175 23.59 30.16 -11.09
C GLU A 175 24.74 29.69 -12.00
N VAL A 176 24.49 28.57 -12.70
CA VAL A 176 25.42 28.11 -13.75
C VAL A 176 25.11 28.94 -14.99
N GLU A 177 26.02 29.84 -15.39
CA GLU A 177 25.90 30.53 -16.68
C GLU A 177 25.75 29.49 -17.79
N ALA A 178 24.73 29.63 -18.61
CA ALA A 178 24.51 28.77 -19.77
C ALA A 178 25.71 28.98 -20.74
N TYR A 179 26.50 27.93 -20.95
CA TYR A 179 27.47 27.94 -22.03
C TYR A 179 26.71 27.96 -23.36
N GLU A 180 26.75 29.07 -24.04
CA GLU A 180 26.38 29.15 -25.45
C GLU A 180 27.37 28.31 -26.27
N VAL A 181 26.85 27.29 -26.99
CA VAL A 181 27.56 26.46 -27.98
C VAL A 181 27.29 27.00 -29.37
#